data_ccfb19bf334c61bfad09c9486fffa051
#
_entry.id   ccfb19bf334c61bfad09c9486fffa051
#
_cell.length_a   1.000
_cell.length_b   1.000
_cell.length_c   1.000
_cell.angle_alpha   90.00
_cell.angle_beta   90.00
_cell.angle_gamma   90.00
#
_symmetry.space_group_name_H-M   'P 1'
#
loop_
_entity.id
_entity.type
_entity.pdbx_description
1 polymer ?
#
loop_
_entity_poly.entity_id
_entity_poly.type
_entity_poly.pdbx_seq_one_letter_code
_entity_poly.pdbx_strand_id
1 'polypeptide(L)'
;NGDVVEICYDNAKSYAGKSGLLGWDHLAVRTKDLKETMAFYAGLGFNMTGNGYLDTPDGRLYIAFMTCKGFTLELIQLVGPAVNDPDTWKSGKIDHISLDVQNVQDAFMEARSKGYEMVDFGIKELPLFDHGCRFFTIKGPNGEIIEFNQINKF
;
A
#
# COMPACT_ATOMS: atom_id res chain seq x y z
N ASN A 1 -17.90 -2.19 -8.06
CA ASN A 1 -17.14 -0.99 -7.69
C ASN A 1 -16.01 -0.68 -8.67
N GLY A 2 -15.64 -1.63 -9.57
CA GLY A 2 -14.54 -1.47 -10.52
C GLY A 2 -13.16 -1.88 -9.97
N ASP A 3 -13.13 -2.58 -8.82
CA ASP A 3 -11.89 -3.16 -8.29
C ASP A 3 -11.40 -4.25 -9.25
N VAL A 4 -10.10 -4.27 -9.52
CA VAL A 4 -9.44 -5.31 -10.32
C VAL A 4 -8.89 -6.36 -9.37
N VAL A 5 -9.24 -7.62 -9.62
CA VAL A 5 -8.70 -8.76 -8.88
C VAL A 5 -7.81 -9.55 -9.81
N GLU A 6 -6.53 -9.65 -9.47
CA GLU A 6 -5.56 -10.47 -10.19
C GLU A 6 -5.39 -11.83 -9.51
N ILE A 7 -5.33 -12.89 -10.30
CA ILE A 7 -5.03 -14.24 -9.83
C ILE A 7 -3.61 -14.59 -10.25
N CYS A 8 -2.71 -14.67 -9.27
CA CYS A 8 -1.31 -14.96 -9.48
C CYS A 8 -0.97 -16.43 -9.28
N TYR A 9 -0.10 -16.94 -10.13
CA TYR A 9 0.54 -18.25 -9.98
C TYR A 9 2.05 -18.08 -10.03
N ASP A 10 2.72 -18.49 -8.97
CA ASP A 10 4.19 -18.46 -8.88
C ASP A 10 4.74 -19.87 -9.05
N ASN A 11 5.33 -20.15 -10.21
CA ASN A 11 5.88 -21.46 -10.54
C ASN A 11 7.13 -21.83 -9.72
N ALA A 12 7.72 -20.89 -8.99
CA ALA A 12 8.82 -21.15 -8.06
C ALA A 12 8.33 -21.69 -6.71
N LYS A 13 7.03 -21.53 -6.38
CA LYS A 13 6.44 -22.03 -5.15
C LYS A 13 5.94 -23.47 -5.33
N SER A 14 6.06 -24.29 -4.30
CA SER A 14 5.42 -25.61 -4.25
C SER A 14 3.97 -25.49 -3.80
N TYR A 15 3.07 -25.93 -4.66
CA TYR A 15 1.62 -25.96 -4.39
C TYR A 15 1.10 -27.37 -4.09
N ALA A 16 2.00 -28.33 -3.88
CA ALA A 16 1.63 -29.73 -3.63
C ALA A 16 0.62 -29.86 -2.50
N GLY A 17 -0.51 -30.51 -2.78
CA GLY A 17 -1.60 -30.70 -1.82
C GLY A 17 -2.42 -29.46 -1.48
N LYS A 18 -2.21 -28.34 -2.19
CA LYS A 18 -2.97 -27.09 -2.01
C LYS A 18 -3.86 -26.86 -3.23
N SER A 19 -5.03 -26.28 -3.01
CA SER A 19 -5.99 -25.91 -4.06
C SER A 19 -6.74 -24.64 -3.69
N GLY A 20 -7.30 -23.96 -4.68
CA GLY A 20 -8.05 -22.72 -4.50
C GLY A 20 -7.14 -21.52 -4.17
N LEU A 21 -7.72 -20.52 -3.51
CA LEU A 21 -6.98 -19.33 -3.08
C LEU A 21 -6.07 -19.66 -1.90
N LEU A 22 -4.81 -19.28 -2.01
CA LEU A 22 -3.78 -19.58 -1.01
C LEU A 22 -3.52 -18.39 -0.07
N GLY A 23 -4.09 -17.23 -0.36
CA GLY A 23 -3.96 -15.98 0.40
C GLY A 23 -3.75 -14.77 -0.49
N TRP A 24 -3.35 -13.68 0.14
CA TRP A 24 -2.95 -12.46 -0.54
C TRP A 24 -1.54 -12.60 -1.10
N ASP A 25 -1.33 -12.10 -2.32
CA ASP A 25 0.00 -11.98 -2.91
C ASP A 25 0.51 -10.54 -2.78
N HIS A 26 -0.17 -9.59 -3.41
CA HIS A 26 0.17 -8.18 -3.32
C HIS A 26 -1.07 -7.27 -3.45
N LEU A 27 -0.87 -5.99 -3.14
CA LEU A 27 -1.80 -4.90 -3.45
C LEU A 27 -1.11 -3.94 -4.42
N ALA A 28 -1.74 -3.68 -5.56
CA ALA A 28 -1.19 -2.76 -6.56
C ALA A 28 -1.59 -1.30 -6.27
N VAL A 29 -0.60 -0.41 -6.35
CA VAL A 29 -0.75 1.04 -6.21
C VAL A 29 -0.23 1.70 -7.47
N ARG A 30 -1.10 2.42 -8.17
CA ARG A 30 -0.69 3.26 -9.31
C ARG A 30 0.07 4.47 -8.81
N THR A 31 1.15 4.82 -9.46
CA THR A 31 2.00 5.94 -9.05
C THR A 31 2.33 6.89 -10.20
N LYS A 32 2.41 8.17 -9.88
CA LYS A 32 2.88 9.23 -10.79
C LYS A 32 4.39 9.18 -10.96
N ASP A 33 5.11 8.96 -9.86
CA ASP A 33 6.56 8.86 -9.79
C ASP A 33 6.95 7.64 -8.94
N LEU A 34 7.44 6.61 -9.63
CA LEU A 34 7.82 5.36 -8.99
C LEU A 34 8.95 5.55 -7.97
N LYS A 35 9.90 6.42 -8.28
CA LYS A 35 11.06 6.66 -7.41
C LYS A 35 10.65 7.37 -6.11
N GLU A 36 9.79 8.38 -6.22
CA GLU A 36 9.25 9.10 -5.07
C GLU A 36 8.41 8.16 -4.20
N THR A 37 7.54 7.38 -4.84
CA THR A 37 6.67 6.42 -4.13
C THR A 37 7.48 5.32 -3.44
N MET A 38 8.50 4.79 -4.09
CA MET A 38 9.43 3.83 -3.47
C MET A 38 10.13 4.43 -2.24
N ALA A 39 10.60 5.68 -2.33
CA ALA A 39 11.25 6.37 -1.21
C ALA A 39 10.29 6.57 -0.03
N PHE A 40 9.05 6.93 -0.31
CA PHE A 40 8.00 7.07 0.70
C PHE A 40 7.75 5.75 1.45
N TYR A 41 7.50 4.65 0.72
CA TYR A 41 7.27 3.35 1.35
C TYR A 41 8.52 2.77 2.04
N ALA A 42 9.72 3.06 1.52
CA ALA A 42 10.96 2.75 2.24
C ALA A 42 11.03 3.48 3.59
N GLY A 43 10.55 4.72 3.67
CA GLY A 43 10.41 5.48 4.92
C GLY A 43 9.43 4.84 5.91
N LEU A 44 8.47 4.04 5.45
CA LEU A 44 7.54 3.23 6.25
C LEU A 44 8.08 1.82 6.59
N GLY A 45 9.30 1.50 6.17
CA GLY A 45 9.95 0.21 6.47
C GLY A 45 9.75 -0.87 5.40
N PHE A 46 9.23 -0.51 4.22
CA PHE A 46 9.17 -1.43 3.09
C PHE A 46 10.53 -1.53 2.40
N ASN A 47 10.88 -2.73 1.94
CA ASN A 47 12.08 -2.98 1.18
C ASN A 47 11.73 -3.44 -0.24
N MET A 48 12.46 -2.98 -1.23
CA MET A 48 12.30 -3.45 -2.61
C MET A 48 12.71 -4.92 -2.70
N THR A 49 11.80 -5.75 -3.20
CA THR A 49 12.01 -7.19 -3.37
C THR A 49 12.02 -7.63 -4.83
N GLY A 50 11.59 -6.78 -5.74
CA GLY A 50 11.62 -7.03 -7.16
C GLY A 50 11.32 -5.78 -7.97
N ASN A 51 11.73 -5.76 -9.23
CA ASN A 51 11.33 -4.72 -10.18
C ASN A 51 11.37 -5.26 -11.62
N GLY A 52 10.71 -4.54 -12.51
CA GLY A 52 10.69 -4.86 -13.91
C GLY A 52 9.96 -3.81 -14.74
N TYR A 53 9.76 -4.15 -16.00
CA TYR A 53 8.91 -3.33 -16.88
C TYR A 53 8.17 -4.23 -17.87
N LEU A 54 7.07 -3.69 -18.38
CA LEU A 54 6.27 -4.30 -19.45
C LEU A 54 5.96 -3.24 -20.49
N ASP A 55 6.25 -3.53 -21.76
CA ASP A 55 5.84 -2.67 -22.87
C ASP A 55 4.38 -2.99 -23.25
N THR A 56 3.56 -1.94 -23.31
CA THR A 56 2.15 -2.01 -23.69
C THR A 56 1.85 -1.06 -24.85
N PRO A 57 0.71 -1.19 -25.55
CA PRO A 57 0.32 -0.23 -26.57
C PRO A 57 0.22 1.22 -26.06
N ASP A 58 -0.10 1.41 -24.77
CA ASP A 58 -0.26 2.73 -24.14
C ASP A 58 1.05 3.31 -23.60
N GLY A 59 2.14 2.54 -23.63
CA GLY A 59 3.46 2.94 -23.13
C GLY A 59 4.14 1.85 -22.32
N ARG A 60 5.20 2.22 -21.59
CA ARG A 60 5.94 1.29 -20.74
C ARG A 60 5.45 1.38 -19.30
N LEU A 61 5.02 0.24 -18.75
CA LEU A 61 4.74 0.07 -17.33
C LEU A 61 6.04 -0.27 -16.60
N TYR A 62 6.46 0.58 -15.68
CA TYR A 62 7.50 0.28 -14.71
C TYR A 62 6.86 -0.26 -13.45
N ILE A 63 7.43 -1.32 -12.91
CA ILE A 63 6.89 -2.05 -11.76
C ILE A 63 7.97 -2.20 -10.70
N ALA A 64 7.61 -1.98 -9.43
CA ALA A 64 8.46 -2.30 -8.29
C ALA A 64 7.63 -2.99 -7.21
N PHE A 65 8.15 -4.08 -6.67
CA PHE A 65 7.57 -4.77 -5.51
C PHE A 65 8.27 -4.31 -4.24
N MET A 66 7.49 -3.84 -3.28
CA MET A 66 7.95 -3.37 -1.98
C MET A 66 7.30 -4.20 -0.89
N THR A 67 8.11 -4.86 -0.04
CA THR A 67 7.60 -5.79 0.97
C THR A 67 7.99 -5.35 2.39
N CYS A 68 7.02 -5.41 3.30
CA CYS A 68 7.21 -5.22 4.73
C CYS A 68 6.45 -6.29 5.50
N LYS A 69 7.15 -7.08 6.34
CA LYS A 69 6.55 -8.12 7.22
C LYS A 69 5.53 -9.04 6.53
N GLY A 70 5.83 -9.44 5.30
CA GLY A 70 4.97 -10.36 4.52
C GLY A 70 3.82 -9.69 3.76
N PHE A 71 3.66 -8.38 3.87
CA PHE A 71 2.75 -7.60 3.04
C PHE A 71 3.50 -6.98 1.87
N THR A 72 3.03 -7.19 0.65
CA THR A 72 3.67 -6.71 -0.57
C THR A 72 2.80 -5.68 -1.28
N LEU A 73 3.41 -4.58 -1.66
CA LEU A 73 2.86 -3.60 -2.60
C LEU A 73 3.52 -3.78 -3.96
N GLU A 74 2.71 -3.76 -5.02
CA GLU A 74 3.16 -3.59 -6.39
C GLU A 74 2.96 -2.13 -6.79
N LEU A 75 4.04 -1.39 -6.98
CA LEU A 75 4.00 0.00 -7.43
C LEU A 75 4.08 0.04 -8.94
N ILE A 76 3.11 0.69 -9.60
CA ILE A 76 2.97 0.68 -11.07
C ILE A 76 2.99 2.11 -11.60
N GLN A 77 3.96 2.42 -12.47
CA GLN A 77 4.03 3.67 -13.22
C GLN A 77 3.94 3.40 -14.71
N LEU A 78 2.92 3.94 -15.39
CA LEU A 78 2.85 3.97 -16.85
C LEU A 78 3.59 5.22 -17.37
N VAL A 79 4.53 5.04 -18.27
CA VAL A 79 5.21 6.13 -18.99
C VAL A 79 4.96 5.96 -20.47
N GLY A 80 4.26 6.92 -21.07
CA GLY A 80 3.87 6.85 -22.48
C GLY A 80 3.04 8.05 -22.91
N PRO A 81 2.54 8.03 -24.16
CA PRO A 81 1.70 9.10 -24.70
C PRO A 81 0.33 9.21 -24.01
N ALA A 82 -0.17 8.13 -23.42
CA ALA A 82 -1.34 8.19 -22.55
C ALA A 82 -0.93 8.85 -21.22
N VAL A 83 -1.44 10.04 -20.96
CA VAL A 83 -1.10 10.79 -19.75
C VAL A 83 -1.59 10.03 -18.52
N ASN A 84 -0.66 9.75 -17.61
CA ASN A 84 -0.97 9.30 -16.26
C ASN A 84 -1.54 10.46 -15.44
N ASP A 85 -2.74 10.89 -15.76
CA ASP A 85 -3.47 11.81 -14.92
C ASP A 85 -4.15 11.01 -13.80
N PRO A 86 -3.70 11.14 -12.54
CA PRO A 86 -4.30 10.42 -11.41
C PRO A 86 -5.77 10.72 -11.23
N ASP A 87 -6.22 11.91 -11.63
CA ASP A 87 -7.63 12.29 -11.55
C ASP A 87 -8.49 11.50 -12.55
N THR A 88 -7.86 10.89 -13.56
CA THR A 88 -8.52 9.97 -14.51
C THR A 88 -8.44 8.51 -14.08
N TRP A 89 -7.67 8.18 -13.05
CA TRP A 89 -7.58 6.81 -12.56
C TRP A 89 -8.88 6.42 -11.88
N LYS A 90 -9.66 5.64 -12.59
CA LYS A 90 -10.82 4.96 -12.01
C LYS A 90 -10.29 3.79 -11.17
N SER A 91 -9.74 4.11 -10.01
CA SER A 91 -9.44 3.10 -9.00
C SER A 91 -10.73 2.50 -8.49
N GLY A 92 -10.67 1.28 -8.00
CA GLY A 92 -11.70 0.70 -7.16
C GLY A 92 -11.94 1.56 -5.93
N LYS A 93 -12.88 1.17 -5.08
CA LYS A 93 -13.22 1.92 -3.86
C LYS A 93 -12.51 1.36 -2.63
N ILE A 94 -11.24 1.02 -2.76
CA ILE A 94 -10.38 0.78 -1.59
C ILE A 94 -10.25 2.11 -0.87
N ASP A 95 -10.72 2.14 0.39
CA ASP A 95 -10.76 3.35 1.19
C ASP A 95 -9.36 3.70 1.73
N HIS A 96 -8.70 2.74 2.37
CA HIS A 96 -7.36 2.92 2.93
C HIS A 96 -6.58 1.60 3.03
N ILE A 97 -5.29 1.74 3.29
CA ILE A 97 -4.39 0.66 3.68
C ILE A 97 -4.13 0.82 5.17
N SER A 98 -4.37 -0.22 5.99
CA SER A 98 -4.11 -0.16 7.42
C SER A 98 -2.84 -0.93 7.79
N LEU A 99 -1.95 -0.28 8.52
CA LEU A 99 -0.70 -0.82 9.04
C LEU A 99 -0.82 -1.00 10.56
N ASP A 100 -0.55 -2.21 11.04
CA ASP A 100 -0.52 -2.51 12.48
C ASP A 100 0.72 -1.88 13.13
N VAL A 101 0.53 -1.17 14.24
CA VAL A 101 1.61 -0.57 15.03
C VAL A 101 1.51 -0.95 16.50
N GLN A 102 2.65 -1.16 17.10
CA GLN A 102 2.71 -1.52 18.53
C GLN A 102 2.31 -0.35 19.46
N ASN A 103 2.69 0.87 19.05
CA ASN A 103 2.42 2.10 19.80
C ASN A 103 2.03 3.20 18.81
N VAL A 104 0.75 3.54 18.78
CA VAL A 104 0.21 4.55 17.87
C VAL A 104 0.71 5.96 18.18
N GLN A 105 1.03 6.26 19.47
CA GLN A 105 1.55 7.56 19.85
C GLN A 105 2.97 7.77 19.29
N ASP A 106 3.83 6.75 19.40
CA ASP A 106 5.18 6.82 18.84
C ASP A 106 5.15 6.91 17.30
N ALA A 107 4.29 6.10 16.67
CA ALA A 107 4.09 6.15 15.22
C ALA A 107 3.57 7.53 14.75
N PHE A 108 2.65 8.15 15.49
CA PHE A 108 2.14 9.49 15.19
C PHE A 108 3.23 10.55 15.28
N MET A 109 4.05 10.52 16.33
CA MET A 109 5.16 11.45 16.49
C MET A 109 6.22 11.26 15.41
N GLU A 110 6.51 10.02 15.04
CA GLU A 110 7.45 9.70 13.97
C GLU A 110 6.92 10.20 12.60
N ALA A 111 5.66 9.93 12.27
CA ALA A 111 5.04 10.40 11.03
C ALA A 111 5.11 11.94 10.90
N ARG A 112 4.82 12.65 11.98
CA ARG A 112 4.95 14.11 12.01
C ARG A 112 6.39 14.59 11.86
N SER A 113 7.34 13.94 12.52
CA SER A 113 8.76 14.31 12.44
C SER A 113 9.35 14.11 11.05
N LYS A 114 8.83 13.13 10.31
CA LYS A 114 9.19 12.85 8.91
C LYS A 114 8.47 13.77 7.92
N GLY A 115 7.54 14.61 8.37
CA GLY A 115 6.80 15.55 7.53
C GLY A 115 5.75 14.91 6.62
N TYR A 116 5.22 13.73 6.98
CA TYR A 116 4.13 13.12 6.22
C TYR A 116 2.87 13.99 6.28
N GLU A 117 2.11 14.01 5.17
CA GLU A 117 0.84 14.73 5.08
C GLU A 117 -0.20 14.04 5.98
N MET A 118 -0.51 14.68 7.12
CA MET A 118 -1.47 14.15 8.08
C MET A 118 -2.90 14.41 7.58
N VAL A 119 -3.73 13.37 7.53
CA VAL A 119 -5.18 13.50 7.27
C VAL A 119 -5.90 13.81 8.57
N ASP A 120 -5.48 13.18 9.65
CA ASP A 120 -6.04 13.39 10.98
C ASP A 120 -5.21 14.38 11.79
N PHE A 121 -5.87 15.29 12.51
CA PHE A 121 -5.21 16.25 13.40
C PHE A 121 -4.66 15.62 14.69
N GLY A 122 -5.04 14.38 14.99
CA GLY A 122 -4.63 13.63 16.17
C GLY A 122 -5.04 12.18 16.10
N ILE A 123 -4.66 11.44 17.14
CA ILE A 123 -5.03 10.04 17.29
C ILE A 123 -6.52 9.94 17.61
N LYS A 124 -7.22 9.11 16.87
CA LYS A 124 -8.64 8.78 17.09
C LYS A 124 -8.77 7.48 17.86
N GLU A 125 -9.91 7.31 18.52
CA GLU A 125 -10.26 6.07 19.22
C GLU A 125 -11.62 5.57 18.75
N LEU A 126 -11.75 4.27 18.54
CA LEU A 126 -12.99 3.60 18.22
C LEU A 126 -13.22 2.39 19.13
N PRO A 127 -14.45 2.14 19.57
CA PRO A 127 -14.82 0.98 20.40
C PRO A 127 -14.98 -0.29 19.55
N LEU A 128 -14.00 -0.52 18.65
CA LEU A 128 -13.94 -1.72 17.83
C LEU A 128 -13.03 -2.75 18.52
N PHE A 129 -13.24 -4.03 18.22
CA PHE A 129 -12.57 -5.14 18.89
C PHE A 129 -12.89 -5.19 20.40
N ASP A 130 -12.32 -6.14 21.13
CA ASP A 130 -12.68 -6.38 22.55
C ASP A 130 -12.32 -5.21 23.47
N HIS A 131 -11.24 -4.46 23.14
CA HIS A 131 -10.72 -3.37 23.98
C HIS A 131 -10.58 -2.05 23.22
N GLY A 132 -11.24 -1.92 22.07
CA GLY A 132 -11.12 -0.75 21.21
C GLY A 132 -9.84 -0.72 20.39
N CYS A 133 -9.71 0.29 19.56
CA CYS A 133 -8.50 0.58 18.80
C CYS A 133 -8.21 2.08 18.78
N ARG A 134 -6.96 2.42 18.50
CA ARG A 134 -6.47 3.79 18.35
C ARG A 134 -5.75 3.91 17.01
N PHE A 135 -6.01 4.96 16.26
CA PHE A 135 -5.43 5.11 14.94
C PHE A 135 -5.28 6.58 14.52
N PHE A 136 -4.49 6.79 13.49
CA PHE A 136 -4.45 8.03 12.70
C PHE A 136 -4.17 7.68 11.24
N THR A 137 -4.41 8.62 10.33
CA THR A 137 -4.18 8.44 8.90
C THR A 137 -3.27 9.51 8.33
N ILE A 138 -2.47 9.10 7.35
CA ILE A 138 -1.64 9.97 6.51
C ILE A 138 -2.04 9.79 5.05
N LYS A 139 -1.63 10.74 4.22
CA LYS A 139 -1.79 10.64 2.77
C LYS A 139 -0.47 10.26 2.12
N GLY A 140 -0.50 9.27 1.27
CA GLY A 140 0.64 8.87 0.45
C GLY A 140 0.80 9.75 -0.79
N PRO A 141 1.92 9.61 -1.52
CA PRO A 141 2.31 10.51 -2.62
C PRO A 141 1.36 10.48 -3.82
N ASN A 142 0.54 9.45 -3.94
CA ASN A 142 -0.44 9.31 -5.03
C ASN A 142 -1.88 9.58 -4.57
N GLY A 143 -2.07 10.03 -3.33
CA GLY A 143 -3.37 10.31 -2.72
C GLY A 143 -3.97 9.14 -1.94
N GLU A 144 -3.29 7.99 -1.89
CA GLU A 144 -3.72 6.86 -1.08
C GLU A 144 -3.74 7.20 0.42
N ILE A 145 -4.74 6.70 1.12
CA ILE A 145 -4.86 6.85 2.58
C ILE A 145 -4.19 5.67 3.26
N ILE A 146 -3.32 5.97 4.22
CA ILE A 146 -2.60 4.98 5.00
C ILE A 146 -2.93 5.21 6.47
N GLU A 147 -3.55 4.20 7.07
CA GLU A 147 -3.89 4.19 8.50
C GLU A 147 -2.79 3.49 9.31
N PHE A 148 -2.46 4.04 10.46
CA PHE A 148 -1.65 3.41 11.48
C PHE A 148 -2.57 3.03 12.63
N ASN A 149 -2.77 1.74 12.85
CA ASN A 149 -3.75 1.21 13.79
C ASN A 149 -3.08 0.42 14.91
N GLN A 150 -3.46 0.70 16.13
CA GLN A 150 -3.14 -0.09 17.31
C GLN A 150 -4.43 -0.68 17.87
N ILE A 151 -4.56 -2.00 17.82
CA ILE A 151 -5.61 -2.71 18.54
C ILE A 151 -5.20 -2.76 20.03
N ASN A 152 -6.05 -2.27 20.90
CA ASN A 152 -5.77 -2.26 22.33
C ASN A 152 -5.75 -3.70 22.86
N LYS A 153 -4.70 -4.01 23.63
CA LYS A 153 -4.59 -5.23 24.42
C LYS A 153 -4.92 -4.87 25.86
N PHE A 154 -5.22 -5.86 26.69
CA PHE A 154 -5.52 -5.71 28.12
C PHE A 154 -4.64 -4.68 28.82
#